data_ded062b16c63e99bb03236947329da99
#
_entry.id   ded062b16c63e99bb03236947329da99
#
_cell.length_a   1.000
_cell.length_b   1.000
_cell.length_c   1.000
_cell.angle_alpha   90.00
_cell.angle_beta   90.00
_cell.angle_gamma   90.00
#
_symmetry.space_group_name_H-M   'P 1'
#
loop_
_entity.id
_entity.type
_entity.pdbx_description
1 polymer ?
#
loop_
_entity_poly.entity_id
_entity_poly.type
_entity_poly.pdbx_seq_one_letter_code
_entity_poly.pdbx_strand_id
1 'polypeptide(L)'
;ADIVFPIHPRTAKIFANFGISADNLHIVEPLGYLDFNYLVKYAKAVITDSGGITEETTVMGVPCLTLRDNTERPETCDIGTNELIGTNPDNIKPALDKLFAGEWKKGTIPPLWDGKSADRIVDILVNL
;
A
#
# COMPACT_ATOMS: atom_id res chain seq x y z
N ALA A 1 12.16 -0.86 13.58
CA ALA A 1 10.92 -1.56 13.19
C ALA A 1 11.27 -2.77 12.34
N ASP A 2 10.48 -3.83 12.45
CA ASP A 2 10.62 -4.99 11.58
C ASP A 2 9.98 -4.72 10.22
N ILE A 3 10.60 -5.28 9.18
CA ILE A 3 10.13 -5.21 7.81
C ILE A 3 9.78 -6.64 7.38
N VAL A 4 8.53 -6.86 7.01
CA VAL A 4 8.10 -8.13 6.39
C VAL A 4 7.98 -7.90 4.90
N PHE A 5 8.72 -8.68 4.12
CA PHE A 5 8.77 -8.56 2.67
C PHE A 5 8.32 -9.86 2.00
N PRO A 6 7.03 -9.99 1.66
CA PRO A 6 6.54 -11.06 0.80
C PRO A 6 7.09 -10.85 -0.61
N ILE A 7 8.04 -11.70 -1.01
CA ILE A 7 8.78 -11.51 -2.25
C ILE A 7 8.31 -12.46 -3.36
N HIS A 8 8.05 -11.90 -4.54
CA HIS A 8 7.73 -12.74 -5.69
C HIS A 8 8.94 -13.59 -6.12
N PRO A 9 8.76 -14.87 -6.53
CA PRO A 9 9.87 -15.77 -6.88
C PRO A 9 10.87 -15.22 -7.89
N ARG A 10 10.41 -14.43 -8.86
CA ARG A 10 11.30 -13.76 -9.83
C ARG A 10 12.21 -12.73 -9.14
N THR A 11 11.63 -11.94 -8.26
CA THR A 11 12.37 -10.92 -7.51
C THR A 11 13.31 -11.57 -6.50
N ALA A 12 12.92 -12.68 -5.88
CA ALA A 12 13.77 -13.42 -4.95
C ALA A 12 15.09 -13.87 -5.59
N LYS A 13 15.04 -14.34 -6.84
CA LYS A 13 16.25 -14.74 -7.59
C LYS A 13 17.21 -13.57 -7.83
N ILE A 14 16.66 -12.41 -8.14
CA ILE A 14 17.46 -11.19 -8.36
C ILE A 14 18.00 -10.68 -7.04
N PHE A 15 17.15 -10.64 -6.02
CA PHE A 15 17.47 -10.15 -4.68
C PHE A 15 18.62 -10.94 -4.04
N ALA A 16 18.63 -12.26 -4.21
CA ALA A 16 19.69 -13.13 -3.71
C ALA A 16 21.09 -12.75 -4.24
N ASN A 17 21.17 -12.18 -5.46
CA ASN A 17 22.42 -11.76 -6.07
C ASN A 17 22.98 -10.45 -5.45
N PHE A 18 22.16 -9.67 -4.76
CA PHE A 18 22.59 -8.42 -4.15
C PHE A 18 23.18 -8.58 -2.74
N GLY A 19 23.03 -9.76 -2.13
CA GLY A 19 23.56 -10.04 -0.80
C GLY A 19 22.98 -9.13 0.31
N ILE A 20 21.77 -8.62 0.11
CA ILE A 20 21.11 -7.72 1.06
C ILE A 20 20.57 -8.54 2.23
N SER A 21 21.00 -8.21 3.44
CA SER A 21 20.48 -8.78 4.68
C SER A 21 20.46 -7.73 5.79
N ALA A 22 19.49 -7.83 6.66
CA ALA A 22 19.39 -7.01 7.87
C ALA A 22 18.62 -7.83 8.93
N ASP A 23 18.98 -7.67 10.19
CA ASP A 23 18.39 -8.44 11.29
C ASP A 23 16.87 -8.21 11.42
N ASN A 24 16.40 -7.05 10.98
CA ASN A 24 14.98 -6.67 11.01
C ASN A 24 14.25 -6.85 9.68
N LEU A 25 14.89 -7.48 8.67
CA LEU A 25 14.28 -7.78 7.37
C LEU A 25 13.88 -9.25 7.30
N HIS A 26 12.58 -9.50 7.29
CA HIS A 26 11.98 -10.83 7.21
C HIS A 26 11.45 -11.07 5.80
N ILE A 27 12.21 -11.78 4.98
CA ILE A 27 11.80 -12.17 3.64
C ILE A 27 10.95 -13.43 3.75
N VAL A 28 9.75 -13.38 3.21
CA VAL A 28 8.79 -14.49 3.24
C VAL A 28 8.29 -14.80 1.82
N GLU A 29 7.80 -16.01 1.62
CA GLU A 29 7.14 -16.38 0.37
C GLU A 29 5.86 -15.57 0.15
N PRO A 30 5.35 -15.51 -1.09
CA PRO A 30 4.06 -14.86 -1.37
C PRO A 30 2.96 -15.45 -0.50
N LEU A 31 2.19 -14.57 0.13
CA LEU A 31 1.10 -14.93 1.04
C LEU A 31 -0.23 -15.02 0.29
N GLY A 32 -1.14 -15.81 0.81
CA GLY A 32 -2.54 -15.76 0.39
C GLY A 32 -3.17 -14.41 0.72
N TYR A 33 -4.28 -14.09 0.04
CA TYR A 33 -4.97 -12.80 0.17
C TYR A 33 -5.32 -12.44 1.62
N LEU A 34 -5.84 -13.40 2.37
CA LEU A 34 -6.26 -13.15 3.76
C LEU A 34 -5.07 -12.90 4.68
N ASP A 35 -4.00 -13.68 4.53
CA ASP A 35 -2.79 -13.52 5.35
C ASP A 35 -2.07 -12.21 5.03
N PHE A 36 -2.01 -11.86 3.74
CA PHE A 36 -1.44 -10.60 3.31
C PHE A 36 -2.22 -9.40 3.86
N ASN A 37 -3.55 -9.42 3.75
CA ASN A 37 -4.39 -8.36 4.29
C ASN A 37 -4.34 -8.26 5.82
N TYR A 38 -4.15 -9.39 6.51
CA TYR A 38 -3.90 -9.36 7.95
C TYR A 38 -2.62 -8.59 8.28
N LEU A 39 -1.53 -8.85 7.56
CA LEU A 39 -0.28 -8.10 7.74
C LEU A 39 -0.47 -6.62 7.45
N VAL A 40 -1.12 -6.28 6.34
CA VAL A 40 -1.40 -4.88 5.96
C VAL A 40 -2.19 -4.17 7.05
N LYS A 41 -3.24 -4.79 7.55
CA LYS A 41 -4.13 -4.21 8.57
C LYS A 41 -3.38 -3.82 9.85
N TYR A 42 -2.39 -4.60 10.24
CA TYR A 42 -1.62 -4.38 11.47
C TYR A 42 -0.24 -3.75 11.23
N ALA A 43 0.08 -3.45 9.99
CA ALA A 43 1.31 -2.75 9.66
C ALA A 43 1.28 -1.29 10.13
N LYS A 44 2.43 -0.78 10.52
CA LYS A 44 2.60 0.65 10.80
C LYS A 44 2.54 1.48 9.51
N ALA A 45 3.01 0.90 8.44
CA ALA A 45 2.91 1.45 7.08
C ALA A 45 3.14 0.34 6.05
N VAL A 46 2.75 0.60 4.84
CA VAL A 46 3.04 -0.24 3.66
C VAL A 46 3.90 0.56 2.68
N ILE A 47 4.95 -0.06 2.17
CA ILE A 47 5.78 0.48 1.08
C ILE A 47 5.54 -0.42 -0.14
N THR A 48 5.08 0.15 -1.23
CA THR A 48 4.67 -0.64 -2.40
C THR A 48 4.80 0.15 -3.71
N ASP A 49 4.88 -0.56 -4.82
CA ASP A 49 4.71 -0.03 -6.18
C ASP A 49 3.38 -0.48 -6.81
N SER A 50 2.57 -1.24 -6.08
CA SER A 50 1.28 -1.77 -6.53
C SER A 50 0.15 -0.75 -6.38
N GLY A 51 -0.60 -0.51 -7.46
CA GLY A 51 -1.77 0.37 -7.45
C GLY A 51 -2.93 -0.20 -6.60
N GLY A 52 -3.16 -1.52 -6.63
CA GLY A 52 -4.28 -2.14 -5.90
C GLY A 52 -4.14 -2.06 -4.38
N ILE A 53 -2.92 -2.19 -3.86
CA ILE A 53 -2.66 -2.13 -2.41
C ILE A 53 -3.00 -0.75 -1.84
N THR A 54 -2.89 0.31 -2.62
CA THR A 54 -3.22 1.68 -2.18
C THR A 54 -4.70 1.85 -1.84
N GLU A 55 -5.58 1.11 -2.52
CA GLU A 55 -7.01 1.08 -2.22
C GLU A 55 -7.27 0.37 -0.88
N GLU A 56 -6.66 -0.79 -0.68
CA GLU A 56 -6.80 -1.58 0.54
C GLU A 56 -6.27 -0.84 1.77
N THR A 57 -5.10 -0.22 1.67
CA THR A 57 -4.53 0.59 2.77
C THR A 57 -5.39 1.80 3.09
N THR A 58 -6.00 2.43 2.09
CA THR A 58 -6.93 3.54 2.28
C THR A 58 -8.15 3.12 3.09
N VAL A 59 -8.77 1.99 2.73
CA VAL A 59 -9.93 1.45 3.46
C VAL A 59 -9.56 1.05 4.88
N MET A 60 -8.38 0.50 5.08
CA MET A 60 -7.91 0.06 6.41
C MET A 60 -7.34 1.20 7.26
N GLY A 61 -7.15 2.39 6.69
CA GLY A 61 -6.56 3.53 7.38
C GLY A 61 -5.05 3.38 7.65
N VAL A 62 -4.36 2.54 6.87
CA VAL A 62 -2.93 2.27 7.02
C VAL A 62 -2.13 3.23 6.14
N PRO A 63 -1.11 3.91 6.67
CA PRO A 63 -0.18 4.72 5.88
C PRO A 63 0.42 3.93 4.73
N CYS A 64 0.44 4.51 3.52
CA CYS A 64 0.98 3.86 2.33
C CYS A 64 1.96 4.79 1.62
N LEU A 65 3.17 4.27 1.38
CA LEU A 65 4.23 4.93 0.63
C LEU A 65 4.31 4.26 -0.74
N THR A 66 3.88 4.94 -1.79
CA THR A 66 3.87 4.38 -3.14
C THR A 66 5.10 4.81 -3.92
N LEU A 67 5.91 3.84 -4.33
CA LEU A 67 7.16 4.04 -5.08
C LEU A 67 6.88 4.26 -6.57
N ARG A 68 6.03 5.25 -6.88
CA ARG A 68 5.63 5.63 -8.24
C ARG A 68 5.49 7.13 -8.34
N ASP A 69 5.60 7.65 -9.57
CA ASP A 69 5.41 9.08 -9.88
C ASP A 69 3.94 9.43 -10.16
N ASN A 70 3.10 8.43 -10.41
CA ASN A 70 1.68 8.59 -10.70
C ASN A 70 0.83 7.48 -10.10
N THR A 71 -0.47 7.68 -10.08
CA THR A 71 -1.45 6.68 -9.66
C THR A 71 -2.72 6.78 -10.49
N GLU A 72 -3.34 5.63 -10.75
CA GLU A 72 -4.68 5.54 -11.36
C GLU A 72 -5.80 5.78 -10.34
N ARG A 73 -5.44 5.96 -9.06
CA ARG A 73 -6.36 6.17 -7.95
C ARG A 73 -5.98 7.41 -7.14
N PRO A 74 -6.15 8.61 -7.73
CA PRO A 74 -5.77 9.86 -7.07
C PRO A 74 -6.50 10.07 -5.73
N GLU A 75 -7.71 9.55 -5.57
CA GLU A 75 -8.48 9.62 -4.33
C GLU A 75 -7.77 8.94 -3.14
N THR A 76 -6.91 7.96 -3.38
CA THR A 76 -6.10 7.36 -2.31
C THR A 76 -5.08 8.35 -1.75
N CYS A 77 -4.62 9.29 -2.58
CA CYS A 77 -3.70 10.36 -2.18
C CYS A 77 -4.44 11.59 -1.64
N ASP A 78 -5.52 12.02 -2.32
CA ASP A 78 -6.22 13.26 -1.99
C ASP A 78 -7.07 13.12 -0.73
N ILE A 79 -7.65 11.94 -0.51
CA ILE A 79 -8.59 11.66 0.58
C ILE A 79 -8.03 10.57 1.51
N GLY A 80 -7.39 9.56 0.95
CA GLY A 80 -6.86 8.41 1.68
C GLY A 80 -5.51 8.64 2.37
N THR A 81 -4.85 7.55 2.70
CA THR A 81 -3.60 7.51 3.48
C THR A 81 -2.35 7.40 2.61
N ASN A 82 -2.50 7.34 1.28
CA ASN A 82 -1.42 7.11 0.35
C ASN A 82 -0.65 8.40 0.04
N GLU A 83 0.68 8.30 -0.06
CA GLU A 83 1.54 9.34 -0.63
C GLU A 83 2.42 8.75 -1.74
N LEU A 84 2.49 9.44 -2.87
CA LEU A 84 3.44 9.12 -3.94
C LEU A 84 4.82 9.63 -3.55
N ILE A 85 5.76 8.69 -3.37
CA ILE A 85 7.15 9.00 -2.99
C ILE A 85 8.03 9.18 -4.22
N GLY A 86 7.55 8.70 -5.38
CA GLY A 86 8.36 8.62 -6.58
C GLY A 86 9.28 7.42 -6.61
N THR A 87 10.11 7.37 -7.60
CA THR A 87 11.05 6.25 -7.84
C THR A 87 12.47 6.52 -7.33
N ASN A 88 12.73 7.72 -6.80
CA ASN A 88 14.03 8.05 -6.21
C ASN A 88 14.13 7.49 -4.78
N PRO A 89 15.10 6.59 -4.48
CA PRO A 89 15.27 6.02 -3.15
C PRO A 89 15.52 7.06 -2.05
N ASP A 90 16.09 8.21 -2.39
CA ASP A 90 16.38 9.29 -1.43
C ASP A 90 15.11 9.87 -0.79
N ASN A 91 13.96 9.71 -1.44
CA ASN A 91 12.68 10.17 -0.93
C ASN A 91 12.10 9.26 0.17
N ILE A 92 12.58 8.02 0.30
CA ILE A 92 12.05 7.05 1.26
C ILE A 92 12.33 7.49 2.70
N LYS A 93 13.57 7.89 2.97
CA LYS A 93 13.95 8.26 4.34
C LYS A 93 13.15 9.45 4.89
N PRO A 94 13.01 10.59 4.18
CA PRO A 94 12.19 11.70 4.65
C PRO A 94 10.72 11.31 4.91
N ALA A 95 10.16 10.45 4.06
CA ALA A 95 8.79 9.96 4.23
C ALA A 95 8.65 9.09 5.50
N LEU A 96 9.63 8.22 5.76
CA LEU A 96 9.67 7.41 6.99
C LEU A 96 9.88 8.28 8.23
N ASP A 97 10.74 9.27 8.18
CA ASP A 97 10.96 10.20 9.28
C ASP A 97 9.64 10.93 9.65
N LYS A 98 8.90 11.40 8.66
CA LYS A 98 7.56 11.98 8.83
C LYS A 98 6.57 11.00 9.45
N LEU A 99 6.57 9.74 8.95
CA LEU A 99 5.71 8.68 9.50
C LEU A 99 6.01 8.39 10.97
N PHE A 100 7.28 8.21 11.32
CA PHE A 100 7.70 7.87 12.68
C PHE A 100 7.57 9.04 13.66
N ALA A 101 7.58 10.27 13.16
CA ALA A 101 7.27 11.47 13.95
C ALA A 101 5.76 11.61 14.26
N GLY A 102 4.91 10.76 13.67
CA GLY A 102 3.46 10.84 13.83
C GLY A 102 2.81 11.95 12.98
N GLU A 103 3.53 12.45 11.98
CA GLU A 103 3.10 13.54 11.10
C GLU A 103 2.49 13.05 9.78
N TRP A 104 2.25 11.74 9.65
CA TRP A 104 1.57 11.21 8.48
C TRP A 104 0.14 11.71 8.41
N LYS A 105 -0.32 12.01 7.21
CA LYS A 105 -1.68 12.48 7.01
C LYS A 105 -2.72 11.48 7.52
N LYS A 106 -3.80 12.00 8.07
CA LYS A 106 -4.97 11.21 8.43
C LYS A 106 -5.89 11.14 7.22
N GLY A 107 -5.94 9.97 6.59
CA GLY A 107 -6.86 9.73 5.49
C GLY A 107 -8.23 9.28 5.97
N THR A 108 -9.19 9.38 5.07
CA THR A 108 -10.55 8.84 5.23
C THR A 108 -10.89 7.97 4.03
N ILE A 109 -12.02 7.25 4.11
CA ILE A 109 -12.51 6.45 3.00
C ILE A 109 -13.15 7.38 1.97
N PRO A 110 -12.73 7.33 0.68
CA PRO A 110 -13.34 8.14 -0.36
C PRO A 110 -14.86 7.90 -0.50
N PRO A 111 -15.63 8.91 -0.94
CA PRO A 111 -17.05 8.75 -1.18
C PRO A 111 -17.36 7.59 -2.12
N LEU A 112 -18.45 6.89 -1.84
CA LEU A 112 -18.92 5.72 -2.60
C LEU A 112 -18.09 4.44 -2.47
N TRP A 113 -17.06 4.44 -1.64
CA TRP A 113 -16.28 3.23 -1.30
C TRP A 113 -16.95 2.46 -0.15
N ASP A 114 -18.18 2.06 -0.34
CA ASP A 114 -19.04 1.44 0.68
C ASP A 114 -19.48 -0.01 0.35
N GLY A 115 -18.91 -0.58 -0.71
CA GLY A 115 -19.22 -1.93 -1.16
C GLY A 115 -20.54 -2.07 -1.91
N LYS A 116 -21.24 -0.97 -2.22
CA LYS A 116 -22.56 -0.96 -2.89
C LYS A 116 -22.52 -0.56 -4.36
N SER A 117 -21.35 -0.63 -4.99
CA SER A 117 -21.22 -0.25 -6.40
C SER A 117 -22.04 -1.14 -7.33
N ALA A 118 -22.14 -2.45 -7.05
CA ALA A 118 -22.94 -3.37 -7.84
C ALA A 118 -24.43 -2.99 -7.81
N ASP A 119 -24.95 -2.66 -6.64
CA ASP A 119 -26.37 -2.26 -6.49
C ASP A 119 -26.65 -0.99 -7.32
N ARG A 120 -25.78 0.01 -7.25
CA ARG A 120 -25.91 1.24 -8.04
C ARG A 120 -25.85 1.00 -9.54
N ILE A 121 -24.95 0.12 -9.98
CA ILE A 121 -24.83 -0.25 -11.40
C ILE A 121 -26.11 -0.94 -11.88
N VAL A 122 -26.62 -1.89 -11.11
CA VAL A 122 -27.87 -2.59 -11.44
C VAL A 122 -29.04 -1.60 -11.50
N ASP A 123 -29.17 -0.72 -10.51
CA ASP A 123 -30.25 0.29 -10.49
C ASP A 123 -30.20 1.20 -11.72
N ILE A 124 -29.01 1.62 -12.15
CA ILE A 124 -28.87 2.42 -13.37
C ILE A 124 -29.30 1.62 -14.60
N LEU A 125 -28.83 0.38 -14.73
CA LEU A 125 -29.11 -0.44 -15.92
C LEU A 125 -30.59 -0.81 -16.04
N VAL A 126 -31.26 -1.06 -14.92
CA VAL A 126 -32.71 -1.42 -14.91
C VAL A 126 -33.57 -0.21 -15.24
N ASN A 127 -33.12 1.00 -14.92
CA ASN A 127 -33.90 2.23 -15.16
C ASN A 127 -33.50 2.97 -16.45
N LEU A 128 -32.62 2.38 -17.25
CA LEU A 128 -32.36 2.86 -18.61
C LEU A 128 -33.56 2.55 -19.52
#